data_3215dc9e54445f23604808724339b81f
#
_entry.id   3215dc9e54445f23604808724339b81f
#
_cell.length_a   1.000
_cell.length_b   1.000
_cell.length_c   1.000
_cell.angle_alpha   90.00
_cell.angle_beta   90.00
_cell.angle_gamma   90.00
#
_symmetry.space_group_name_H-M   'P 1'
#
loop_
_entity.id
_entity.type
_entity.pdbx_description
1 polymer ?
#
loop_
_entity_poly.entity_id
_entity_poly.type
_entity_poly.pdbx_seq_one_letter_code
_entity_poly.pdbx_strand_id
1 'polypeptide(L)'
;MNKKNITIIATGGTIAGRGSVGKSANYQAGTFDVEEIVQSIPQIRDLANLNTIQLYNVDSNDMGIDKWVELRKICHELEKDRYVDGIVITHGTDTLEETAFFLNLTLACHKPVVLTGSMRPATATSADGPMNLYQAVALACHMEAWQAGVLAVISDTIYSGRDLQKTNSYKTDAFKMGEFGSLGYMRDDHVYLLNAPFKKHTFQTIFSKMEFEDLPKVEIFYVHTDSDPELLEYMLNKYDGLVLAGTGSGNYSTKIKDVLETYAGNCTIVRASRVLEGAVFDSDVFDSKKVTIPAYKFSAQKARILLMLALNCTKNHETIKSFFQEY
;
A
#
# COMPACT_ATOMS: atom_id res chain seq x y z
N MET A 1 -15.46 5.34 -29.87
CA MET A 1 -14.04 5.33 -29.48
C MET A 1 -13.58 3.88 -29.45
N ASN A 2 -12.32 3.58 -29.81
CA ASN A 2 -11.79 2.23 -29.62
C ASN A 2 -11.72 1.93 -28.11
N LYS A 3 -12.10 0.69 -27.74
CA LYS A 3 -11.96 0.24 -26.34
C LYS A 3 -10.50 0.30 -25.93
N LYS A 4 -10.25 0.68 -24.67
CA LYS A 4 -8.92 0.66 -24.04
C LYS A 4 -8.48 -0.79 -23.79
N ASN A 5 -7.18 -1.03 -23.84
CA ASN A 5 -6.59 -2.34 -23.54
C ASN A 5 -6.08 -2.32 -22.09
N ILE A 6 -6.73 -3.07 -21.23
CA ILE A 6 -6.41 -3.14 -19.80
C ILE A 6 -5.84 -4.52 -19.47
N THR A 7 -4.70 -4.55 -18.81
CA THR A 7 -4.12 -5.79 -18.29
C THR A 7 -4.46 -5.94 -16.81
N ILE A 8 -5.07 -7.05 -16.44
CA ILE A 8 -5.38 -7.43 -15.06
C ILE A 8 -4.29 -8.37 -14.57
N ILE A 9 -3.57 -7.97 -13.54
CA ILE A 9 -2.58 -8.80 -12.83
C ILE A 9 -3.24 -9.34 -11.56
N ALA A 10 -3.34 -10.65 -11.42
CA ALA A 10 -3.88 -11.29 -10.23
C ALA A 10 -2.75 -11.77 -9.31
N THR A 11 -2.85 -11.42 -8.03
CA THR A 11 -1.92 -11.87 -6.98
C THR A 11 -2.56 -12.81 -5.98
N GLY A 12 -3.88 -13.06 -6.08
CA GLY A 12 -4.65 -13.89 -5.16
C GLY A 12 -5.59 -13.08 -4.27
N GLY A 13 -5.64 -13.41 -2.99
CA GLY A 13 -6.48 -12.73 -2.01
C GLY A 13 -7.92 -13.22 -1.96
N THR A 14 -8.76 -12.55 -1.19
CA THR A 14 -10.18 -12.89 -0.95
C THR A 14 -11.04 -12.81 -2.19
N ILE A 15 -10.72 -11.93 -3.14
CA ILE A 15 -11.45 -11.79 -4.41
C ILE A 15 -11.42 -13.08 -5.23
N ALA A 16 -10.33 -13.84 -5.10
CA ALA A 16 -10.14 -15.19 -5.64
C ALA A 16 -10.45 -16.28 -4.62
N GLY A 17 -11.10 -15.93 -3.51
CA GLY A 17 -11.34 -16.83 -2.39
C GLY A 17 -12.59 -17.69 -2.54
N ARG A 18 -12.51 -18.95 -2.08
CA ARG A 18 -13.60 -19.90 -2.04
C ARG A 18 -13.91 -20.33 -0.61
N GLY A 19 -15.16 -20.22 -0.21
CA GLY A 19 -15.67 -20.69 1.06
C GLY A 19 -16.99 -21.44 0.90
N SER A 20 -17.67 -21.71 2.01
CA SER A 20 -19.01 -22.28 1.98
C SER A 20 -19.98 -21.33 1.28
N VAL A 21 -20.81 -21.86 0.40
CA VAL A 21 -21.79 -21.06 -0.37
C VAL A 21 -22.65 -20.21 0.58
N GLY A 22 -22.76 -18.93 0.28
CA GLY A 22 -23.52 -17.96 1.04
C GLY A 22 -22.86 -17.43 2.33
N LYS A 23 -21.69 -17.93 2.69
CA LYS A 23 -20.95 -17.49 3.90
C LYS A 23 -19.79 -16.56 3.55
N SER A 24 -19.51 -15.60 4.43
CA SER A 24 -18.41 -14.66 4.29
C SER A 24 -17.20 -14.97 5.20
N ALA A 25 -17.37 -15.88 6.16
CA ALA A 25 -16.30 -16.34 7.04
C ALA A 25 -15.83 -17.74 6.64
N ASN A 26 -14.60 -18.11 7.04
CA ASN A 26 -14.00 -19.41 6.81
C ASN A 26 -13.89 -19.77 5.32
N TYR A 27 -13.09 -19.01 4.59
CA TYR A 27 -12.77 -19.25 3.19
C TYR A 27 -11.26 -19.44 3.00
N GLN A 28 -10.87 -20.03 1.89
CA GLN A 28 -9.49 -20.11 1.44
C GLN A 28 -9.26 -19.04 0.37
N ALA A 29 -8.31 -18.14 0.61
CA ALA A 29 -7.89 -17.14 -0.36
C ALA A 29 -7.21 -17.79 -1.57
N GLY A 30 -7.23 -17.12 -2.73
CA GLY A 30 -6.47 -17.54 -3.90
C GLY A 30 -6.87 -18.91 -4.48
N THR A 31 -8.16 -19.22 -4.59
CA THR A 31 -8.64 -20.52 -5.12
C THR A 31 -9.13 -20.44 -6.57
N PHE A 32 -9.62 -19.27 -6.98
CA PHE A 32 -10.04 -19.02 -8.37
C PHE A 32 -8.89 -18.36 -9.13
N ASP A 33 -8.77 -18.68 -10.41
CA ASP A 33 -7.88 -17.93 -11.27
C ASP A 33 -8.54 -16.63 -11.79
N VAL A 34 -7.73 -15.76 -12.37
CA VAL A 34 -8.20 -14.44 -12.82
C VAL A 34 -9.24 -14.53 -13.94
N GLU A 35 -9.15 -15.52 -14.82
CA GLU A 35 -10.13 -15.71 -15.90
C GLU A 35 -11.50 -16.09 -15.35
N GLU A 36 -11.58 -16.94 -14.35
CA GLU A 36 -12.85 -17.30 -13.69
C GLU A 36 -13.51 -16.07 -13.06
N ILE A 37 -12.71 -15.20 -12.43
CA ILE A 37 -13.24 -13.94 -11.85
C ILE A 37 -13.78 -13.03 -12.96
N VAL A 38 -13.03 -12.82 -14.04
CA VAL A 38 -13.45 -12.00 -15.19
C VAL A 38 -14.70 -12.56 -15.85
N GLN A 39 -14.80 -13.89 -16.03
CA GLN A 39 -15.98 -14.55 -16.60
C GLN A 39 -17.24 -14.40 -15.74
N SER A 40 -17.08 -14.22 -14.41
CA SER A 40 -18.21 -13.97 -13.53
C SER A 40 -18.84 -12.58 -13.70
N ILE A 41 -18.20 -11.69 -14.48
CA ILE A 41 -18.62 -10.30 -14.71
C ILE A 41 -18.73 -10.07 -16.24
N PRO A 42 -19.76 -10.59 -16.94
CA PRO A 42 -19.82 -10.53 -18.40
C PRO A 42 -19.72 -9.12 -18.98
N GLN A 43 -20.31 -8.12 -18.30
CA GLN A 43 -20.33 -6.72 -18.72
C GLN A 43 -18.96 -6.01 -18.61
N ILE A 44 -17.98 -6.59 -17.92
CA ILE A 44 -16.65 -5.98 -17.81
C ILE A 44 -15.95 -5.86 -19.17
N ARG A 45 -16.26 -6.79 -20.09
CA ARG A 45 -15.74 -6.77 -21.45
C ARG A 45 -16.36 -5.67 -22.33
N ASP A 46 -17.45 -5.03 -21.87
CA ASP A 46 -18.03 -3.87 -22.56
C ASP A 46 -17.20 -2.62 -22.30
N LEU A 47 -16.48 -2.53 -21.16
CA LEU A 47 -15.63 -1.41 -20.79
C LEU A 47 -14.31 -1.40 -21.57
N ALA A 48 -13.66 -2.57 -21.70
CA ALA A 48 -12.29 -2.66 -22.20
C ALA A 48 -12.01 -3.98 -22.92
N ASN A 49 -10.95 -3.99 -23.72
CA ASN A 49 -10.28 -5.22 -24.12
C ASN A 49 -9.40 -5.67 -22.96
N LEU A 50 -9.63 -6.88 -22.45
CA LEU A 50 -8.96 -7.38 -21.26
C LEU A 50 -7.90 -8.41 -21.61
N ASN A 51 -6.72 -8.24 -21.04
CA ASN A 51 -5.68 -9.25 -20.94
C ASN A 51 -5.48 -9.60 -19.46
N THR A 52 -5.11 -10.84 -19.16
CA THR A 52 -4.98 -11.34 -17.79
C THR A 52 -3.61 -11.97 -17.55
N ILE A 53 -3.03 -11.72 -16.40
CA ILE A 53 -1.78 -12.32 -15.91
C ILE A 53 -2.03 -12.88 -14.53
N GLN A 54 -1.99 -14.20 -14.37
CA GLN A 54 -1.97 -14.83 -13.05
C GLN A 54 -0.52 -14.83 -12.55
N LEU A 55 -0.15 -13.80 -11.76
CA LEU A 55 1.21 -13.66 -11.25
C LEU A 55 1.40 -14.56 -10.02
N TYR A 56 0.50 -14.44 -9.06
CA TYR A 56 0.47 -15.23 -7.84
C TYR A 56 -0.96 -15.66 -7.51
N ASN A 57 -1.07 -16.60 -6.60
CA ASN A 57 -2.32 -17.02 -6.00
C ASN A 57 -2.14 -17.24 -4.50
N VAL A 58 -1.79 -16.15 -3.79
CA VAL A 58 -1.40 -16.18 -2.38
C VAL A 58 -2.36 -15.37 -1.51
N ASP A 59 -2.34 -15.65 -0.21
CA ASP A 59 -2.86 -14.72 0.77
C ASP A 59 -1.98 -13.47 0.81
N SER A 60 -2.56 -12.28 1.05
CA SER A 60 -1.80 -11.03 1.07
C SER A 60 -0.77 -10.97 2.20
N ASN A 61 -0.92 -11.75 3.26
CA ASN A 61 0.08 -11.88 4.31
C ASN A 61 1.39 -12.53 3.82
N ASP A 62 1.33 -13.24 2.68
CA ASP A 62 2.49 -13.87 2.03
C ASP A 62 3.09 -13.01 0.90
N MET A 63 2.63 -11.77 0.74
CA MET A 63 3.20 -10.79 -0.19
C MET A 63 4.48 -10.18 0.38
N GLY A 64 5.59 -10.89 0.24
CA GLY A 64 6.91 -10.42 0.65
C GLY A 64 7.52 -9.38 -0.31
N ILE A 65 8.69 -8.85 0.08
CA ILE A 65 9.43 -7.84 -0.70
C ILE A 65 9.82 -8.38 -2.08
N ASP A 66 10.22 -9.63 -2.17
CA ASP A 66 10.51 -10.35 -3.42
C ASP A 66 9.35 -10.27 -4.42
N LYS A 67 8.13 -10.52 -3.94
CA LYS A 67 6.91 -10.44 -4.75
C LYS A 67 6.56 -9.00 -5.15
N TRP A 68 6.81 -8.03 -4.28
CA TRP A 68 6.65 -6.62 -4.65
C TRP A 68 7.61 -6.19 -5.76
N VAL A 69 8.86 -6.63 -5.69
CA VAL A 69 9.88 -6.32 -6.73
C VAL A 69 9.50 -6.96 -8.06
N GLU A 70 9.02 -8.20 -8.07
CA GLU A 70 8.56 -8.88 -9.27
C GLU A 70 7.29 -8.22 -9.85
N LEU A 71 6.30 -7.90 -9.02
CA LEU A 71 5.09 -7.18 -9.44
C LEU A 71 5.44 -5.81 -10.07
N ARG A 72 6.37 -5.07 -9.44
CA ARG A 72 6.90 -3.81 -9.97
C ARG A 72 7.52 -4.01 -11.35
N LYS A 73 8.34 -5.05 -11.54
CA LYS A 73 8.98 -5.36 -12.82
C LYS A 73 7.95 -5.60 -13.92
N ILE A 74 6.93 -6.39 -13.66
CA ILE A 74 5.84 -6.63 -14.62
C ILE A 74 5.09 -5.32 -14.95
N CYS A 75 4.80 -4.49 -13.96
CA CYS A 75 4.19 -3.18 -14.22
C CYS A 75 5.07 -2.29 -15.11
N HIS A 76 6.40 -2.33 -14.95
CA HIS A 76 7.33 -1.59 -15.84
C HIS A 76 7.39 -2.18 -17.26
N GLU A 77 7.22 -3.48 -17.42
CA GLU A 77 7.13 -4.11 -18.75
C GLU A 77 5.84 -3.67 -19.47
N LEU A 78 4.71 -3.67 -18.74
CA LEU A 78 3.41 -3.21 -19.26
C LEU A 78 3.37 -1.69 -19.54
N GLU A 79 4.10 -0.87 -18.77
CA GLU A 79 4.27 0.55 -19.07
C GLU A 79 4.90 0.77 -20.43
N LYS A 80 5.91 -0.04 -20.80
CA LYS A 80 6.64 0.04 -22.09
C LYS A 80 5.82 -0.51 -23.27
N ASP A 81 4.84 -1.36 -23.01
CA ASP A 81 4.01 -1.95 -24.07
C ASP A 81 2.99 -0.93 -24.58
N ARG A 82 3.17 -0.47 -25.83
CA ARG A 82 2.27 0.50 -26.47
C ARG A 82 0.83 0.01 -26.67
N TYR A 83 0.59 -1.29 -26.53
CA TYR A 83 -0.74 -1.87 -26.66
C TYR A 83 -1.48 -1.97 -25.33
N VAL A 84 -0.87 -1.62 -24.22
CA VAL A 84 -1.49 -1.56 -22.89
C VAL A 84 -1.81 -0.11 -22.56
N ASP A 85 -3.05 0.17 -22.21
CA ASP A 85 -3.54 1.50 -21.84
C ASP A 85 -3.62 1.70 -20.30
N GLY A 86 -3.73 0.62 -19.52
CA GLY A 86 -3.81 0.67 -18.07
C GLY A 86 -3.64 -0.70 -17.43
N ILE A 87 -3.37 -0.69 -16.14
CA ILE A 87 -3.08 -1.88 -15.33
C ILE A 87 -4.05 -1.93 -14.16
N VAL A 88 -4.69 -3.08 -13.95
CA VAL A 88 -5.48 -3.39 -12.75
C VAL A 88 -4.79 -4.51 -12.00
N ILE A 89 -4.69 -4.39 -10.67
CA ILE A 89 -4.07 -5.40 -9.82
C ILE A 89 -5.10 -5.90 -8.81
N THR A 90 -5.46 -7.18 -8.87
CA THR A 90 -6.27 -7.79 -7.80
C THR A 90 -5.38 -8.28 -6.68
N HIS A 91 -5.73 -7.94 -5.44
CA HIS A 91 -4.89 -8.16 -4.28
C HIS A 91 -5.72 -8.53 -3.04
N GLY A 92 -5.16 -9.26 -2.10
CA GLY A 92 -5.77 -9.48 -0.80
C GLY A 92 -5.74 -8.21 0.05
N THR A 93 -6.81 -7.97 0.79
CA THR A 93 -7.06 -6.67 1.44
C THR A 93 -6.20 -6.39 2.67
N ASP A 94 -5.59 -7.41 3.32
CA ASP A 94 -4.88 -7.21 4.58
C ASP A 94 -3.60 -6.39 4.43
N THR A 95 -2.86 -6.57 3.33
CA THR A 95 -1.64 -5.80 3.03
C THR A 95 -1.72 -4.99 1.74
N LEU A 96 -2.93 -4.81 1.18
CA LEU A 96 -3.15 -4.02 -0.04
C LEU A 96 -2.58 -2.60 0.07
N GLU A 97 -2.74 -1.96 1.22
CA GLU A 97 -2.24 -0.60 1.48
C GLU A 97 -0.71 -0.51 1.41
N GLU A 98 -0.01 -1.58 1.82
CA GLU A 98 1.45 -1.64 1.78
C GLU A 98 1.94 -1.85 0.35
N THR A 99 1.35 -2.78 -0.39
CA THR A 99 1.65 -3.00 -1.81
C THR A 99 1.36 -1.75 -2.65
N ALA A 100 0.20 -1.10 -2.43
CA ALA A 100 -0.15 0.13 -3.12
C ALA A 100 0.86 1.25 -2.84
N PHE A 101 1.29 1.41 -1.59
CA PHE A 101 2.27 2.42 -1.21
C PHE A 101 3.66 2.14 -1.79
N PHE A 102 4.13 0.88 -1.74
CA PHE A 102 5.38 0.48 -2.37
C PHE A 102 5.39 0.79 -3.86
N LEU A 103 4.35 0.39 -4.59
CA LEU A 103 4.22 0.67 -6.02
C LEU A 103 4.10 2.18 -6.30
N ASN A 104 3.38 2.92 -5.46
CA ASN A 104 3.24 4.37 -5.59
C ASN A 104 4.57 5.12 -5.46
N LEU A 105 5.52 4.58 -4.70
CA LEU A 105 6.87 5.14 -4.58
C LEU A 105 7.84 4.65 -5.66
N THR A 106 7.65 3.45 -6.20
CA THR A 106 8.70 2.78 -6.97
C THR A 106 8.39 2.59 -8.46
N LEU A 107 7.16 2.82 -8.90
CA LEU A 107 6.83 2.68 -10.33
C LEU A 107 7.26 3.90 -11.15
N ALA A 108 8.03 3.68 -12.22
CA ALA A 108 8.24 4.66 -13.28
C ALA A 108 7.11 4.53 -14.32
N CYS A 109 5.87 4.84 -13.92
CA CYS A 109 4.67 4.58 -14.71
C CYS A 109 3.79 5.83 -14.81
N HIS A 110 3.28 6.11 -16.02
CA HIS A 110 2.34 7.19 -16.32
C HIS A 110 0.93 6.66 -16.55
N LYS A 111 0.82 5.40 -17.00
CA LYS A 111 -0.45 4.72 -17.21
C LYS A 111 -1.19 4.55 -15.90
N PRO A 112 -2.54 4.49 -15.92
CA PRO A 112 -3.32 4.15 -14.74
C PRO A 112 -2.89 2.81 -14.16
N VAL A 113 -2.61 2.79 -12.86
CA VAL A 113 -2.38 1.56 -12.08
C VAL A 113 -3.38 1.55 -10.94
N VAL A 114 -4.32 0.61 -10.98
CA VAL A 114 -5.45 0.56 -10.05
C VAL A 114 -5.44 -0.77 -9.29
N LEU A 115 -5.30 -0.71 -7.97
CA LEU A 115 -5.45 -1.88 -7.11
C LEU A 115 -6.91 -2.07 -6.71
N THR A 116 -7.31 -3.32 -6.54
CA THR A 116 -8.61 -3.68 -5.98
C THR A 116 -8.54 -5.02 -5.26
N GLY A 117 -9.57 -5.31 -4.49
CA GLY A 117 -9.73 -6.56 -3.75
C GLY A 117 -11.15 -6.74 -3.28
N SER A 118 -11.40 -7.69 -2.40
CA SER A 118 -12.70 -7.85 -1.79
C SER A 118 -12.59 -8.22 -0.31
N MET A 119 -13.59 -7.81 0.47
CA MET A 119 -13.72 -8.18 1.87
C MET A 119 -14.50 -9.47 2.07
N ARG A 120 -15.22 -9.92 1.03
CA ARG A 120 -16.02 -11.15 1.03
C ARG A 120 -15.55 -12.07 -0.09
N PRO A 121 -15.50 -13.40 0.14
CA PRO A 121 -15.12 -14.36 -0.90
C PRO A 121 -16.15 -14.39 -2.03
N ALA A 122 -15.74 -14.81 -3.21
CA ALA A 122 -16.61 -14.90 -4.38
C ALA A 122 -17.86 -15.77 -4.16
N THR A 123 -17.81 -16.72 -3.22
CA THR A 123 -18.94 -17.62 -2.88
C THR A 123 -19.93 -17.02 -1.88
N ALA A 124 -19.67 -15.83 -1.32
CA ALA A 124 -20.59 -15.18 -0.39
C ALA A 124 -21.87 -14.68 -1.08
N THR A 125 -23.00 -14.66 -0.35
CA THR A 125 -24.31 -14.19 -0.90
C THR A 125 -24.23 -12.77 -1.47
N SER A 126 -23.40 -11.92 -0.87
CA SER A 126 -23.19 -10.53 -1.30
C SER A 126 -21.70 -10.26 -1.44
N ALA A 127 -21.06 -10.96 -2.38
CA ALA A 127 -19.65 -10.75 -2.72
C ALA A 127 -19.45 -9.35 -3.31
N ASP A 128 -18.46 -8.62 -2.79
CA ASP A 128 -18.12 -7.25 -3.24
C ASP A 128 -17.09 -7.25 -4.37
N GLY A 129 -16.35 -8.34 -4.55
CA GLY A 129 -15.28 -8.45 -5.56
C GLY A 129 -15.69 -8.15 -7.00
N PRO A 130 -16.82 -8.66 -7.51
CA PRO A 130 -17.23 -8.40 -8.88
C PRO A 130 -17.44 -6.91 -9.18
N MET A 131 -18.10 -6.16 -8.29
CA MET A 131 -18.28 -4.72 -8.47
C MET A 131 -16.95 -3.96 -8.33
N ASN A 132 -16.13 -4.30 -7.34
CA ASN A 132 -14.84 -3.68 -7.14
C ASN A 132 -13.91 -3.86 -8.36
N LEU A 133 -13.87 -5.05 -8.98
CA LEU A 133 -13.08 -5.28 -10.19
C LEU A 133 -13.65 -4.54 -11.40
N TYR A 134 -14.97 -4.53 -11.58
CA TYR A 134 -15.65 -3.78 -12.64
C TYR A 134 -15.28 -2.30 -12.59
N GLN A 135 -15.36 -1.70 -11.40
CA GLN A 135 -15.02 -0.30 -11.16
C GLN A 135 -13.53 -0.01 -11.33
N ALA A 136 -12.66 -0.94 -10.92
CA ALA A 136 -11.22 -0.78 -11.12
C ALA A 136 -10.85 -0.75 -12.61
N VAL A 137 -11.49 -1.57 -13.45
CA VAL A 137 -11.31 -1.53 -14.90
C VAL A 137 -11.87 -0.22 -15.49
N ALA A 138 -13.05 0.23 -15.05
CA ALA A 138 -13.62 1.50 -15.48
C ALA A 138 -12.69 2.68 -15.15
N LEU A 139 -12.14 2.73 -13.92
CA LEU A 139 -11.18 3.76 -13.52
C LEU A 139 -9.88 3.68 -14.34
N ALA A 140 -9.37 2.47 -14.61
CA ALA A 140 -8.16 2.30 -15.43
C ALA A 140 -8.35 2.77 -16.89
N CYS A 141 -9.58 2.82 -17.39
CA CYS A 141 -9.91 3.38 -18.69
C CYS A 141 -10.03 4.91 -18.70
N HIS A 142 -10.13 5.55 -17.53
CA HIS A 142 -10.47 6.97 -17.42
C HIS A 142 -9.23 7.86 -17.61
N MET A 143 -9.40 8.94 -18.40
CA MET A 143 -8.28 9.83 -18.75
C MET A 143 -7.66 10.54 -17.53
N GLU A 144 -8.46 10.90 -16.54
CA GLU A 144 -7.98 11.59 -15.33
C GLU A 144 -7.21 10.66 -14.39
N ALA A 145 -7.26 9.32 -14.59
CA ALA A 145 -6.44 8.38 -13.85
C ALA A 145 -4.97 8.32 -14.35
N TRP A 146 -4.70 8.90 -15.54
CA TRP A 146 -3.35 9.02 -16.06
C TRP A 146 -2.53 9.97 -15.20
N GLN A 147 -1.31 9.53 -14.85
CA GLN A 147 -0.39 10.31 -14.00
C GLN A 147 -0.97 10.68 -12.63
N ALA A 148 -1.97 9.95 -12.14
CA ALA A 148 -2.56 10.14 -10.82
C ALA A 148 -1.89 9.31 -9.70
N GLY A 149 -0.75 8.68 -10.01
CA GLY A 149 -0.10 7.74 -9.12
C GLY A 149 -0.77 6.37 -9.14
N VAL A 150 -0.48 5.58 -8.13
CA VAL A 150 -1.18 4.32 -7.89
C VAL A 150 -2.50 4.61 -7.18
N LEU A 151 -3.59 4.11 -7.73
CA LEU A 151 -4.95 4.26 -7.21
C LEU A 151 -5.45 2.93 -6.65
N ALA A 152 -6.48 2.99 -5.82
CA ALA A 152 -7.25 1.82 -5.44
C ALA A 152 -8.75 2.11 -5.51
N VAL A 153 -9.54 1.10 -5.82
CA VAL A 153 -11.02 1.18 -5.80
C VAL A 153 -11.58 0.05 -4.96
N ILE A 154 -12.32 0.38 -3.93
CA ILE A 154 -13.02 -0.57 -3.05
C ILE A 154 -14.30 0.11 -2.55
N SER A 155 -15.43 -0.60 -2.60
CA SER A 155 -16.73 -0.10 -2.13
C SER A 155 -17.06 1.29 -2.66
N ASP A 156 -17.11 1.44 -3.99
CA ASP A 156 -17.47 2.67 -4.71
C ASP A 156 -16.56 3.88 -4.46
N THR A 157 -15.42 3.70 -3.78
CA THR A 157 -14.54 4.79 -3.39
C THR A 157 -13.16 4.68 -4.03
N ILE A 158 -12.66 5.80 -4.56
CA ILE A 158 -11.32 5.93 -5.17
C ILE A 158 -10.35 6.47 -4.14
N TYR A 159 -9.27 5.75 -3.93
CA TYR A 159 -8.23 6.05 -2.95
C TYR A 159 -6.86 6.28 -3.62
N SER A 160 -6.03 7.12 -3.01
CA SER A 160 -4.60 7.21 -3.31
C SER A 160 -3.85 6.01 -2.73
N GLY A 161 -2.98 5.39 -3.51
CA GLY A 161 -2.06 4.34 -3.02
C GLY A 161 -1.13 4.82 -1.90
N ARG A 162 -0.89 6.14 -1.81
CA ARG A 162 -0.15 6.76 -0.71
C ARG A 162 -0.92 6.72 0.62
N ASP A 163 -2.21 7.06 0.59
CA ASP A 163 -2.92 7.45 1.81
C ASP A 163 -3.98 6.43 2.24
N LEU A 164 -4.40 5.48 1.35
CA LEU A 164 -5.39 4.47 1.75
C LEU A 164 -4.89 3.63 2.92
N GLN A 165 -5.82 3.29 3.82
CA GLN A 165 -5.55 2.49 5.00
C GLN A 165 -6.73 1.57 5.31
N LYS A 166 -6.45 0.31 5.64
CA LYS A 166 -7.48 -0.62 6.13
C LYS A 166 -7.81 -0.30 7.57
N THR A 167 -9.02 0.18 7.81
CA THR A 167 -9.50 0.63 9.13
C THR A 167 -10.52 -0.29 9.76
N ASN A 168 -10.98 -1.33 9.02
CA ASN A 168 -11.93 -2.30 9.51
C ASN A 168 -11.57 -3.71 9.02
N SER A 169 -11.71 -4.70 9.89
CA SER A 169 -11.29 -6.07 9.63
C SER A 169 -12.28 -6.91 8.81
N TYR A 170 -13.55 -6.50 8.67
CA TYR A 170 -14.58 -7.35 8.02
C TYR A 170 -15.63 -6.62 7.19
N LYS A 171 -15.85 -5.31 7.38
CA LYS A 171 -16.85 -4.54 6.60
C LYS A 171 -16.37 -4.38 5.16
N THR A 172 -17.30 -4.22 4.22
CA THR A 172 -16.95 -3.97 2.82
C THR A 172 -16.32 -2.59 2.61
N ASP A 173 -16.77 -1.58 3.37
CA ASP A 173 -16.22 -0.23 3.42
C ASP A 173 -15.01 -0.13 4.39
N ALA A 174 -14.08 -1.09 4.28
CA ALA A 174 -12.98 -1.25 5.22
C ALA A 174 -11.84 -0.23 5.07
N PHE A 175 -11.77 0.48 3.96
CA PHE A 175 -10.67 1.39 3.66
C PHE A 175 -11.05 2.86 3.81
N LYS A 176 -10.08 3.68 4.24
CA LYS A 176 -10.20 5.14 4.35
C LYS A 176 -8.88 5.82 4.03
N MET A 177 -8.91 7.12 3.83
CA MET A 177 -7.74 7.99 3.73
C MET A 177 -7.64 8.95 4.94
N GLY A 178 -8.29 8.62 6.04
CA GLY A 178 -8.32 9.43 7.25
C GLY A 178 -8.84 10.84 6.97
N GLU A 179 -8.12 11.84 7.49
CA GLU A 179 -8.50 13.26 7.41
C GLU A 179 -8.38 13.87 6.01
N PHE A 180 -7.72 13.19 5.03
CA PHE A 180 -7.55 13.71 3.67
C PHE A 180 -8.78 13.51 2.77
N GLY A 181 -9.71 12.64 3.16
CA GLY A 181 -10.84 12.25 2.35
C GLY A 181 -10.45 11.37 1.14
N SER A 182 -11.44 10.91 0.39
CA SER A 182 -11.23 10.12 -0.83
C SER A 182 -10.81 11.01 -2.01
N LEU A 183 -10.18 10.41 -3.02
CA LEU A 183 -9.92 11.10 -4.29
C LEU A 183 -11.20 11.27 -5.11
N GLY A 184 -12.16 10.38 -4.94
CA GLY A 184 -13.41 10.40 -5.66
C GLY A 184 -14.25 9.17 -5.41
N TYR A 185 -15.26 9.00 -6.24
CA TYR A 185 -16.23 7.93 -6.12
C TYR A 185 -16.53 7.29 -7.47
N MET A 186 -16.98 6.06 -7.40
CA MET A 186 -17.54 5.34 -8.53
C MET A 186 -19.06 5.24 -8.38
N ARG A 187 -19.76 5.30 -9.51
CA ARG A 187 -21.15 4.90 -9.56
C ARG A 187 -21.34 4.05 -10.82
N ASP A 188 -21.48 2.76 -10.61
CA ASP A 188 -21.38 1.76 -11.65
C ASP A 188 -20.02 1.89 -12.39
N ASP A 189 -19.99 2.25 -13.66
CA ASP A 189 -18.78 2.52 -14.47
C ASP A 189 -18.41 4.01 -14.57
N HIS A 190 -19.17 4.89 -13.95
CA HIS A 190 -18.92 6.32 -13.97
C HIS A 190 -17.91 6.72 -12.90
N VAL A 191 -16.87 7.42 -13.32
CA VAL A 191 -15.77 7.91 -12.49
C VAL A 191 -16.01 9.37 -12.12
N TYR A 192 -15.97 9.67 -10.83
CA TYR A 192 -16.05 11.03 -10.28
C TYR A 192 -14.77 11.31 -9.48
N LEU A 193 -13.71 11.76 -10.16
CA LEU A 193 -12.49 12.24 -9.51
C LEU A 193 -12.72 13.67 -9.06
N LEU A 194 -12.62 13.93 -7.77
CA LEU A 194 -12.88 15.21 -7.12
C LEU A 194 -11.59 15.86 -6.60
N ASN A 195 -10.58 15.04 -6.32
CA ASN A 195 -9.28 15.46 -5.79
C ASN A 195 -8.16 14.78 -6.57
N ALA A 196 -6.99 15.39 -6.58
CA ALA A 196 -5.78 14.81 -7.16
C ALA A 196 -4.71 14.60 -6.07
N PRO A 197 -3.83 13.60 -6.21
CA PRO A 197 -2.68 13.44 -5.33
C PRO A 197 -1.77 14.68 -5.44
N PHE A 198 -1.45 15.29 -4.30
CA PHE A 198 -0.59 16.48 -4.23
C PHE A 198 0.90 16.12 -4.09
N LYS A 199 1.19 15.01 -3.41
CA LYS A 199 2.54 14.57 -3.13
C LYS A 199 3.16 13.83 -4.32
N LYS A 200 4.49 13.89 -4.44
CA LYS A 200 5.22 13.15 -5.49
C LYS A 200 4.95 11.66 -5.41
N HIS A 201 4.75 11.05 -6.55
CA HIS A 201 4.44 9.64 -6.70
C HIS A 201 5.02 9.07 -8.00
N THR A 202 5.07 7.78 -8.15
CA THR A 202 5.45 7.03 -9.34
C THR A 202 6.69 7.61 -10.03
N PHE A 203 6.61 8.03 -11.29
CA PHE A 203 7.74 8.59 -12.06
C PHE A 203 8.36 9.87 -11.47
N GLN A 204 7.70 10.52 -10.53
CA GLN A 204 8.18 11.74 -9.87
C GLN A 204 9.13 11.46 -8.69
N THR A 205 9.15 10.22 -8.17
CA THR A 205 9.99 9.85 -7.04
C THR A 205 11.40 9.47 -7.48
N ILE A 206 12.38 9.61 -6.60
CA ILE A 206 13.73 9.11 -6.88
C ILE A 206 13.77 7.58 -6.92
N PHE A 207 12.89 6.90 -6.16
CA PHE A 207 12.85 5.44 -6.04
C PHE A 207 12.36 4.77 -7.32
N SER A 208 11.64 5.47 -8.18
CA SER A 208 11.10 4.91 -9.43
C SER A 208 12.19 4.48 -10.42
N LYS A 209 13.39 5.06 -10.30
CA LYS A 209 14.55 4.79 -11.18
C LYS A 209 15.56 3.82 -10.57
N MET A 210 15.28 3.32 -9.36
CA MET A 210 16.20 2.44 -8.63
C MET A 210 15.94 0.98 -8.94
N GLU A 211 17.02 0.20 -8.92
CA GLU A 211 16.95 -1.26 -8.87
C GLU A 211 16.95 -1.73 -7.41
N PHE A 212 16.27 -2.83 -7.14
CA PHE A 212 16.13 -3.40 -5.80
C PHE A 212 16.62 -4.86 -5.84
N GLU A 213 17.82 -5.09 -5.35
CA GLU A 213 18.37 -6.44 -5.19
C GLU A 213 18.27 -6.88 -3.74
N ASP A 214 18.97 -6.20 -2.84
CA ASP A 214 18.96 -6.46 -1.40
C ASP A 214 18.52 -5.21 -0.63
N LEU A 215 17.23 -5.14 -0.29
CA LEU A 215 16.71 -4.01 0.47
C LEU A 215 17.12 -4.07 1.94
N PRO A 216 17.43 -2.92 2.57
CA PRO A 216 17.75 -2.83 3.99
C PRO A 216 16.66 -3.42 4.86
N LYS A 217 17.06 -4.07 5.95
CA LYS A 217 16.13 -4.69 6.90
C LYS A 217 15.58 -3.64 7.86
N VAL A 218 14.28 -3.35 7.71
CA VAL A 218 13.55 -2.41 8.57
C VAL A 218 12.42 -3.13 9.27
N GLU A 219 12.28 -2.90 10.59
CA GLU A 219 11.26 -3.53 11.41
C GLU A 219 10.44 -2.49 12.19
N ILE A 220 9.34 -2.91 12.79
CA ILE A 220 8.46 -2.07 13.60
C ILE A 220 8.51 -2.53 15.05
N PHE A 221 8.87 -1.61 15.98
CA PHE A 221 8.72 -1.81 17.41
C PHE A 221 7.42 -1.17 17.88
N TYR A 222 6.45 -2.00 18.25
CA TYR A 222 5.13 -1.54 18.69
C TYR A 222 5.16 -1.19 20.17
N VAL A 223 5.09 0.11 20.50
CA VAL A 223 5.14 0.61 21.88
C VAL A 223 3.81 0.39 22.59
N HIS A 224 3.87 -0.21 23.76
CA HIS A 224 2.74 -0.40 24.66
C HIS A 224 3.11 -0.06 26.12
N THR A 225 2.17 -0.21 27.05
CA THR A 225 2.47 -0.05 28.49
C THR A 225 3.51 -1.08 28.89
N ASP A 226 4.59 -0.62 29.54
CA ASP A 226 5.72 -1.42 30.00
C ASP A 226 6.44 -2.19 28.87
N SER A 227 6.63 -1.55 27.71
CA SER A 227 7.47 -2.09 26.63
C SER A 227 8.88 -2.39 27.14
N ASP A 228 9.42 -3.53 26.71
CA ASP A 228 10.71 -4.05 27.12
C ASP A 228 11.86 -3.28 26.45
N PRO A 229 12.73 -2.58 27.22
CA PRO A 229 13.88 -1.89 26.66
C PRO A 229 14.95 -2.84 26.11
N GLU A 230 15.11 -4.06 26.66
CA GLU A 230 16.07 -5.04 26.14
C GLU A 230 15.70 -5.53 24.74
N LEU A 231 14.38 -5.71 24.47
CA LEU A 231 13.90 -6.02 23.13
C LEU A 231 14.22 -4.89 22.16
N LEU A 232 14.03 -3.63 22.58
CA LEU A 232 14.39 -2.47 21.74
C LEU A 232 15.88 -2.46 21.43
N GLU A 233 16.76 -2.64 22.43
CA GLU A 233 18.21 -2.72 22.22
C GLU A 233 18.61 -3.84 21.27
N TYR A 234 18.00 -5.02 21.41
CA TYR A 234 18.21 -6.12 20.47
C TYR A 234 17.84 -5.74 19.04
N MET A 235 16.69 -5.11 18.85
CA MET A 235 16.23 -4.70 17.50
C MET A 235 17.13 -3.62 16.92
N LEU A 236 17.55 -2.62 17.68
CA LEU A 236 18.46 -1.58 17.25
C LEU A 236 19.82 -2.12 16.76
N ASN A 237 20.30 -3.21 17.35
CA ASN A 237 21.56 -3.85 16.96
C ASN A 237 21.39 -4.83 15.78
N LYS A 238 20.18 -5.25 15.47
CA LYS A 238 19.89 -6.27 14.45
C LYS A 238 19.46 -5.70 13.09
N TYR A 239 18.74 -4.58 13.08
CA TYR A 239 18.12 -4.02 11.88
C TYR A 239 18.84 -2.75 11.39
N ASP A 240 18.79 -2.47 10.09
CA ASP A 240 19.33 -1.25 9.49
C ASP A 240 18.46 -0.03 9.79
N GLY A 241 17.16 -0.24 9.98
CA GLY A 241 16.20 0.77 10.36
C GLY A 241 15.11 0.23 11.28
N LEU A 242 14.57 1.09 12.13
CA LEU A 242 13.50 0.76 13.07
C LEU A 242 12.43 1.84 13.07
N VAL A 243 11.17 1.43 12.98
CA VAL A 243 10.02 2.32 13.17
C VAL A 243 9.43 2.09 14.55
N LEU A 244 9.41 3.12 15.40
CA LEU A 244 8.75 3.09 16.69
C LEU A 244 7.27 3.49 16.49
N ALA A 245 6.35 2.54 16.60
CA ALA A 245 4.92 2.82 16.63
C ALA A 245 4.51 3.23 18.04
N GLY A 246 4.74 4.51 18.36
CA GLY A 246 4.55 5.06 19.70
C GLY A 246 3.08 5.31 20.06
N THR A 247 2.85 5.66 21.31
CA THR A 247 1.52 6.06 21.81
C THR A 247 1.24 7.53 21.49
N GLY A 248 -0.04 7.91 21.36
CA GLY A 248 -0.41 9.31 21.07
C GLY A 248 0.37 9.87 19.87
N SER A 249 1.05 10.99 20.03
CA SER A 249 1.89 11.61 18.98
C SER A 249 3.26 10.93 18.78
N GLY A 250 3.33 9.61 18.90
CA GLY A 250 4.55 8.84 18.75
C GLY A 250 5.38 8.77 20.05
N ASN A 251 4.74 8.85 21.21
CA ASN A 251 5.40 8.90 22.51
C ASN A 251 5.81 7.50 23.01
N TYR A 252 6.73 7.48 23.93
CA TYR A 252 7.25 6.27 24.58
C TYR A 252 7.66 6.55 26.03
N SER A 253 7.89 5.52 26.84
CA SER A 253 8.27 5.63 28.24
C SER A 253 9.70 6.17 28.42
N THR A 254 10.02 6.63 29.66
CA THR A 254 11.37 7.08 30.01
C THR A 254 12.41 5.97 29.78
N LYS A 255 12.10 4.72 30.14
CA LYS A 255 12.98 3.58 29.91
C LYS A 255 13.36 3.41 28.43
N ILE A 256 12.38 3.54 27.54
CA ILE A 256 12.60 3.49 26.08
C ILE A 256 13.40 4.71 25.61
N LYS A 257 13.13 5.90 26.17
CA LYS A 257 13.88 7.12 25.87
C LYS A 257 15.36 6.97 26.23
N ASP A 258 15.66 6.43 27.42
CA ASP A 258 17.03 6.24 27.88
C ASP A 258 17.84 5.33 26.94
N VAL A 259 17.21 4.24 26.43
CA VAL A 259 17.83 3.38 25.41
C VAL A 259 18.14 4.16 24.14
N LEU A 260 17.16 4.91 23.61
CA LEU A 260 17.33 5.69 22.38
C LEU A 260 18.42 6.75 22.51
N GLU A 261 18.47 7.45 23.64
CA GLU A 261 19.44 8.53 23.88
C GLU A 261 20.87 8.04 24.16
N THR A 262 21.03 6.79 24.58
CA THR A 262 22.33 6.16 24.79
C THR A 262 22.82 5.33 23.61
N TYR A 263 21.92 5.02 22.65
CA TYR A 263 22.25 4.24 21.47
C TYR A 263 23.21 5.01 20.55
N ALA A 264 24.37 4.40 20.30
CA ALA A 264 25.44 4.96 19.45
C ALA A 264 25.68 4.16 18.15
N GLY A 265 24.76 3.26 17.82
CA GLY A 265 24.88 2.41 16.61
C GLY A 265 24.39 3.10 15.34
N ASN A 266 24.26 2.30 14.28
CA ASN A 266 23.97 2.79 12.92
C ASN A 266 22.51 2.59 12.47
N CYS A 267 21.63 2.05 13.32
CA CYS A 267 20.21 1.87 12.99
C CYS A 267 19.53 3.24 12.88
N THR A 268 18.89 3.48 11.75
CA THR A 268 18.08 4.71 11.57
C THR A 268 16.71 4.52 12.18
N ILE A 269 16.30 5.48 13.02
CA ILE A 269 15.07 5.36 13.81
C ILE A 269 14.03 6.35 13.34
N VAL A 270 12.84 5.84 12.98
CA VAL A 270 11.68 6.66 12.62
C VAL A 270 10.63 6.54 13.72
N ARG A 271 10.07 7.67 14.12
CA ARG A 271 9.03 7.77 15.15
C ARG A 271 7.67 7.97 14.49
N ALA A 272 6.82 6.95 14.56
CA ALA A 272 5.44 6.92 14.08
C ALA A 272 4.46 6.80 15.27
N SER A 273 3.17 6.83 14.98
CA SER A 273 2.13 6.55 15.97
C SER A 273 1.43 5.22 15.69
N ARG A 274 0.99 4.56 16.75
CA ARG A 274 0.02 3.45 16.66
C ARG A 274 -1.43 3.92 16.53
N VAL A 275 -1.67 5.23 16.67
CA VAL A 275 -2.97 5.85 16.46
C VAL A 275 -3.16 6.08 14.95
N LEU A 276 -4.32 5.71 14.44
CA LEU A 276 -4.59 5.72 13.01
C LEU A 276 -4.64 7.13 12.39
N GLU A 277 -5.10 8.10 13.13
CA GLU A 277 -5.26 9.50 12.69
C GLU A 277 -4.34 10.43 13.46
N GLY A 278 -4.15 11.64 12.96
CA GLY A 278 -3.21 12.60 13.47
C GLY A 278 -1.83 12.52 12.78
N ALA A 279 -0.85 13.18 13.34
CA ALA A 279 0.52 13.22 12.80
C ALA A 279 1.57 13.23 13.90
N VAL A 280 2.76 12.76 13.57
CA VAL A 280 3.94 12.81 14.43
C VAL A 280 4.87 13.88 13.89
N PHE A 281 5.15 14.89 14.69
CA PHE A 281 6.04 16.00 14.34
C PHE A 281 7.35 15.96 15.14
N ASP A 282 8.30 16.80 14.75
CA ASP A 282 9.47 17.07 15.58
C ASP A 282 9.05 17.48 17.00
N SER A 283 9.79 17.03 18.00
CA SER A 283 9.51 17.32 19.40
C SER A 283 10.81 17.46 20.20
N ASP A 284 11.05 18.65 20.75
CA ASP A 284 12.20 18.88 21.63
C ASP A 284 11.99 18.27 23.03
N VAL A 285 10.76 17.92 23.39
CA VAL A 285 10.43 17.28 24.67
C VAL A 285 10.69 15.77 24.62
N PHE A 286 10.21 15.10 23.57
CA PHE A 286 10.34 13.65 23.44
C PHE A 286 11.65 13.22 22.79
N ASP A 287 12.21 14.04 21.90
CA ASP A 287 13.43 13.75 21.16
C ASP A 287 14.37 14.97 21.17
N SER A 288 14.82 15.34 22.37
CA SER A 288 15.71 16.50 22.57
C SER A 288 17.06 16.36 21.85
N LYS A 289 17.53 15.14 21.66
CA LYS A 289 18.79 14.83 20.96
C LYS A 289 18.63 14.63 19.45
N LYS A 290 17.40 14.74 18.92
CA LYS A 290 17.08 14.52 17.48
C LYS A 290 17.54 13.15 16.97
N VAL A 291 17.34 12.12 17.78
CA VAL A 291 17.72 10.74 17.46
C VAL A 291 16.77 10.11 16.45
N THR A 292 15.51 10.57 16.42
CA THR A 292 14.46 9.98 15.60
C THR A 292 13.99 10.91 14.47
N ILE A 293 13.59 10.33 13.37
CA ILE A 293 12.91 11.03 12.25
C ILE A 293 11.40 10.93 12.47
N PRO A 294 10.63 12.00 12.47
CA PRO A 294 9.18 11.91 12.55
C PRO A 294 8.59 11.32 11.29
N ALA A 295 7.64 10.40 11.44
CA ALA A 295 6.92 9.78 10.31
C ALA A 295 5.84 10.70 9.71
N TYR A 296 5.59 11.84 10.32
CA TYR A 296 4.50 12.75 9.96
C TYR A 296 3.15 12.01 9.90
N LYS A 297 2.53 11.91 8.74
CA LYS A 297 1.22 11.26 8.54
C LYS A 297 1.30 9.77 8.22
N PHE A 298 2.49 9.22 8.04
CA PHE A 298 2.60 7.80 7.68
C PHE A 298 2.31 6.89 8.88
N SER A 299 1.48 5.87 8.64
CA SER A 299 1.35 4.73 9.54
C SER A 299 2.69 4.01 9.71
N ALA A 300 2.84 3.24 10.77
CA ALA A 300 4.10 2.55 11.04
C ALA A 300 4.52 1.62 9.87
N GLN A 301 3.58 0.91 9.24
CA GLN A 301 3.86 0.03 8.11
C GLN A 301 4.29 0.81 6.86
N LYS A 302 3.70 1.95 6.56
CA LYS A 302 4.13 2.81 5.44
C LYS A 302 5.45 3.51 5.74
N ALA A 303 5.65 3.97 6.97
CA ALA A 303 6.93 4.51 7.41
C ALA A 303 8.06 3.48 7.27
N ARG A 304 7.80 2.20 7.57
CA ARG A 304 8.73 1.09 7.35
C ARG A 304 9.12 0.96 5.88
N ILE A 305 8.15 1.00 4.97
CA ILE A 305 8.42 0.91 3.52
C ILE A 305 9.26 2.09 3.04
N LEU A 306 8.86 3.31 3.42
CA LEU A 306 9.61 4.51 3.02
C LEU A 306 11.03 4.52 3.59
N LEU A 307 11.21 4.12 4.86
CA LEU A 307 12.53 4.02 5.49
C LEU A 307 13.41 2.98 4.77
N MET A 308 12.85 1.82 4.43
CA MET A 308 13.55 0.77 3.69
C MET A 308 14.07 1.28 2.33
N LEU A 309 13.23 1.98 1.58
CA LEU A 309 13.61 2.58 0.31
C LEU A 309 14.62 3.72 0.48
N ALA A 310 14.44 4.56 1.51
CA ALA A 310 15.35 5.66 1.82
C ALA A 310 16.75 5.16 2.20
N LEU A 311 16.85 4.13 3.03
CA LEU A 311 18.12 3.51 3.42
C LEU A 311 18.85 2.83 2.26
N ASN A 312 18.13 2.39 1.24
CA ASN A 312 18.72 1.90 -0.01
C ASN A 312 19.37 3.04 -0.83
N CYS A 313 18.99 4.30 -0.58
CA CYS A 313 19.57 5.48 -1.23
C CYS A 313 20.70 6.09 -0.42
N THR A 314 20.53 6.25 0.88
CA THR A 314 21.40 7.06 1.73
C THR A 314 21.27 6.68 3.20
N LYS A 315 22.33 6.95 3.97
CA LYS A 315 22.31 6.91 5.44
C LYS A 315 22.28 8.30 6.08
N ASN A 316 22.20 9.36 5.25
CA ASN A 316 22.15 10.73 5.78
C ASN A 316 20.77 11.02 6.39
N HIS A 317 20.74 11.30 7.68
CA HIS A 317 19.54 11.51 8.49
C HIS A 317 18.63 12.63 7.93
N GLU A 318 19.20 13.79 7.57
CA GLU A 318 18.42 14.92 7.05
C GLU A 318 17.82 14.63 5.68
N THR A 319 18.56 13.91 4.84
CA THR A 319 18.03 13.48 3.53
C THR A 319 16.88 12.48 3.70
N ILE A 320 17.01 11.50 4.60
CA ILE A 320 15.93 10.56 4.91
C ILE A 320 14.72 11.32 5.45
N LYS A 321 14.92 12.26 6.39
CA LYS A 321 13.85 13.11 6.92
C LYS A 321 13.14 13.90 5.82
N SER A 322 13.87 14.42 4.83
CA SER A 322 13.25 15.14 3.71
C SER A 322 12.33 14.24 2.87
N PHE A 323 12.63 12.95 2.71
CA PHE A 323 11.74 12.03 2.01
C PHE A 323 10.39 11.84 2.72
N PHE A 324 10.38 11.81 4.05
CA PHE A 324 9.14 11.75 4.83
C PHE A 324 8.28 13.02 4.70
N GLN A 325 8.88 14.14 4.32
CA GLN A 325 8.17 15.40 4.05
C GLN A 325 7.71 15.51 2.59
N GLU A 326 8.51 14.99 1.67
CA GLU A 326 8.32 15.15 0.25
C GLU A 326 7.26 14.20 -0.33
N TYR A 327 7.33 12.94 0.05
CA TYR A 327 6.43 11.88 -0.40
C TYR A 327 5.26 11.70 0.57
#